data_3fa2cd862d5b9a97c15470bdcaea03fc
#
_entry.id   3fa2cd862d5b9a97c15470bdcaea03fc
#
_cell.length_a   1.000
_cell.length_b   1.000
_cell.length_c   1.000
_cell.angle_alpha   90.00
_cell.angle_beta   90.00
_cell.angle_gamma   90.00
#
_symmetry.space_group_name_H-M   'P 1'
#
loop_
_entity.id
_entity.type
_entity.pdbx_description
1 polymer ?
#
loop_
_entity_poly.entity_id
_entity_poly.type
_entity_poly.pdbx_seq_one_letter_code
_entity_poly.pdbx_strand_id
1 'polypeptide(L)'
;MQNKNKHIALTQKFSTWGDKLLQHTDVLYSIQHDKKFKPITIQLSPCEVCSSGCPFCSVADRPLKSYLPFEKIKQVLRDFKTLGAKSVEITGGGEPLIYRDKDTKDDINSIVEYAHELGYDIGIITNTLKLSRIRPENYDKINWIRVSLIKLDEGYEPEDFDFCGFPPEKMGLSYIIYEGDT
;
A
#
# COMPACT_ATOMS: atom_id res chain seq x y z
N MET A 1 12.00 -24.36 -15.77
CA MET A 1 10.59 -23.98 -15.90
C MET A 1 9.94 -23.46 -14.59
N GLN A 2 10.31 -23.94 -13.41
CA GLN A 2 9.75 -23.49 -12.12
C GLN A 2 10.00 -22.02 -11.77
N ASN A 3 11.09 -21.40 -12.23
CA ASN A 3 11.42 -20.02 -11.87
C ASN A 3 10.59 -18.95 -12.61
N LYS A 4 10.14 -19.25 -13.84
CA LYS A 4 9.28 -18.31 -14.61
C LYS A 4 7.88 -18.16 -13.99
N ASN A 5 7.30 -19.27 -13.49
CA ASN A 5 5.97 -19.24 -12.89
C ASN A 5 5.94 -18.48 -11.54
N LYS A 6 7.07 -18.53 -10.79
CA LYS A 6 7.20 -17.76 -9.54
C LYS A 6 7.27 -16.24 -9.79
N HIS A 7 7.96 -15.82 -10.85
CA HIS A 7 8.03 -14.40 -11.25
C HIS A 7 6.70 -13.85 -11.75
N ILE A 8 5.97 -14.62 -12.55
CA ILE A 8 4.64 -14.24 -13.04
C ILE A 8 3.65 -14.11 -11.88
N ALA A 9 3.67 -15.04 -10.94
CA ALA A 9 2.82 -15.00 -9.74
C ALA A 9 3.13 -13.79 -8.84
N LEU A 10 4.40 -13.39 -8.71
CA LEU A 10 4.82 -12.21 -7.97
C LEU A 10 4.39 -10.92 -8.68
N THR A 11 4.58 -10.83 -10.00
CA THR A 11 4.16 -9.67 -10.79
C THR A 11 2.65 -9.50 -10.78
N GLN A 12 1.88 -10.58 -10.90
CA GLN A 12 0.42 -10.56 -10.80
C GLN A 12 -0.07 -10.19 -9.40
N LYS A 13 0.66 -10.60 -8.35
CA LYS A 13 0.34 -10.33 -6.96
C LYS A 13 0.58 -8.85 -6.59
N PHE A 14 1.54 -8.20 -7.23
CA PHE A 14 2.00 -6.84 -6.90
C PHE A 14 1.63 -5.78 -7.95
N SER A 15 1.11 -6.19 -9.11
CA SER A 15 0.69 -5.27 -10.16
C SER A 15 -0.74 -4.80 -9.93
N THR A 16 -0.96 -3.50 -10.10
CA THR A 16 -2.31 -2.90 -10.11
C THR A 16 -3.01 -3.09 -11.46
N TRP A 17 -2.36 -3.71 -12.47
CA TRP A 17 -2.80 -3.75 -13.87
C TRP A 17 -3.53 -5.04 -14.26
N GLY A 18 -4.55 -4.86 -15.06
CA GLY A 18 -5.19 -5.75 -16.03
C GLY A 18 -5.70 -7.12 -15.55
N ASP A 19 -4.82 -7.91 -14.98
CA ASP A 19 -5.12 -9.32 -14.70
C ASP A 19 -5.92 -9.55 -13.40
N LYS A 20 -6.04 -8.53 -12.54
CA LYS A 20 -6.81 -8.66 -11.28
C LYS A 20 -8.25 -9.10 -11.53
N LEU A 21 -8.89 -8.52 -12.54
CA LEU A 21 -10.28 -8.83 -12.84
C LEU A 21 -10.46 -10.28 -13.29
N LEU A 22 -9.47 -10.84 -14.01
CA LEU A 22 -9.50 -12.24 -14.44
C LEU A 22 -9.35 -13.23 -13.26
N GLN A 23 -8.73 -12.81 -12.17
CA GLN A 23 -8.61 -13.60 -10.94
C GLN A 23 -9.89 -13.54 -10.06
N HIS A 24 -10.82 -12.64 -10.39
CA HIS A 24 -12.08 -12.44 -9.68
C HIS A 24 -13.26 -12.73 -10.60
N THR A 25 -13.39 -13.99 -10.98
CA THR A 25 -14.43 -14.45 -11.92
C THR A 25 -15.85 -14.20 -11.40
N ASP A 26 -16.04 -14.17 -10.08
CA ASP A 26 -17.28 -13.78 -9.43
C ASP A 26 -17.68 -12.33 -9.72
N VAL A 27 -16.69 -11.43 -9.74
CA VAL A 27 -16.89 -10.01 -10.08
C VAL A 27 -17.16 -9.86 -11.57
N LEU A 28 -16.40 -10.57 -12.43
CA LEU A 28 -16.64 -10.59 -13.87
C LEU A 28 -18.06 -11.07 -14.21
N TYR A 29 -18.49 -12.17 -13.58
CA TYR A 29 -19.84 -12.70 -13.76
C TYR A 29 -20.89 -11.66 -13.35
N SER A 30 -20.71 -11.00 -12.20
CA SER A 30 -21.61 -9.96 -11.71
C SER A 30 -21.70 -8.76 -12.64
N ILE A 31 -20.58 -8.36 -13.26
CA ILE A 31 -20.55 -7.29 -14.26
C ILE A 31 -21.36 -7.67 -15.49
N GLN A 32 -21.17 -8.90 -16.00
CA GLN A 32 -21.82 -9.37 -17.22
C GLN A 32 -23.32 -9.60 -17.06
N HIS A 33 -23.73 -10.22 -15.95
CA HIS A 33 -25.10 -10.71 -15.78
C HIS A 33 -25.96 -9.78 -14.92
N ASP A 34 -25.44 -9.32 -13.79
CA ASP A 34 -26.21 -8.52 -12.84
C ASP A 34 -26.04 -7.02 -13.06
N LYS A 35 -25.08 -6.61 -13.92
CA LYS A 35 -24.67 -5.21 -14.14
C LYS A 35 -24.31 -4.49 -12.83
N LYS A 36 -23.83 -5.24 -11.84
CA LYS A 36 -23.39 -4.73 -10.54
C LYS A 36 -21.87 -4.67 -10.48
N PHE A 37 -21.37 -3.57 -9.99
CA PHE A 37 -19.95 -3.34 -9.79
C PHE A 37 -19.63 -3.45 -8.30
N LYS A 38 -18.68 -4.34 -7.97
CA LYS A 38 -18.15 -4.46 -6.61
C LYS A 38 -16.71 -4.02 -6.61
N PRO A 39 -16.26 -3.23 -5.64
CA PRO A 39 -14.86 -2.90 -5.51
C PRO A 39 -14.06 -4.18 -5.21
N ILE A 40 -12.91 -4.36 -5.86
CA ILE A 40 -11.99 -5.45 -5.56
C ILE A 40 -10.92 -4.95 -4.59
N THR A 41 -10.30 -3.82 -4.94
CA THR A 41 -9.24 -3.18 -4.15
C THR A 41 -9.64 -1.74 -3.86
N ILE A 42 -9.37 -1.29 -2.67
CA ILE A 42 -9.45 0.12 -2.30
C ILE A 42 -8.04 0.66 -2.04
N GLN A 43 -7.83 1.93 -2.37
CA GLN A 43 -6.64 2.65 -1.96
C GLN A 43 -6.99 3.53 -0.76
N LEU A 44 -6.20 3.42 0.29
CA LEU A 44 -6.35 4.18 1.53
C LEU A 44 -5.14 5.10 1.71
N SER A 45 -5.39 6.41 1.70
CA SER A 45 -4.42 7.44 2.09
C SER A 45 -4.71 7.88 3.52
N PRO A 46 -3.98 7.37 4.52
CA PRO A 46 -4.27 7.69 5.91
C PRO A 46 -3.81 9.10 6.32
N CYS A 47 -2.81 9.66 5.64
CA CYS A 47 -2.30 11.02 5.91
C CYS A 47 -1.67 11.66 4.66
N GLU A 48 -1.58 12.98 4.72
CA GLU A 48 -0.92 13.79 3.69
C GLU A 48 0.52 14.18 4.06
N VAL A 49 0.95 13.90 5.29
CA VAL A 49 2.33 14.13 5.74
C VAL A 49 3.28 13.22 4.97
N CYS A 50 4.38 13.77 4.47
CA CYS A 50 5.40 13.01 3.76
C CYS A 50 6.79 13.47 4.16
N SER A 51 7.74 12.56 4.15
CA SER A 51 9.16 12.84 4.43
C SER A 51 9.99 13.11 3.17
N SER A 52 9.37 13.06 1.98
CA SER A 52 10.03 13.28 0.69
C SER A 52 9.37 14.43 -0.07
N GLY A 53 10.18 15.12 -0.85
CA GLY A 53 9.76 16.21 -1.74
C GLY A 53 9.90 15.84 -3.21
N CYS A 54 9.31 14.70 -3.62
CA CYS A 54 9.45 14.17 -4.97
C CYS A 54 9.05 15.19 -6.05
N PRO A 55 9.91 15.51 -7.03
CA PRO A 55 9.60 16.49 -8.06
C PRO A 55 8.44 16.08 -8.97
N PHE A 56 8.21 14.78 -9.10
CA PHE A 56 7.12 14.20 -9.89
C PHE A 56 5.85 13.89 -9.06
N CYS A 57 5.75 14.40 -7.83
CA CYS A 57 4.62 14.10 -6.96
C CYS A 57 3.32 14.66 -7.53
N SER A 58 2.38 13.78 -7.88
CA SER A 58 1.07 14.17 -8.45
C SER A 58 0.18 14.95 -7.47
N VAL A 59 0.54 14.99 -6.19
CA VAL A 59 -0.21 15.64 -5.12
C VAL A 59 0.70 16.60 -4.31
N ALA A 60 1.65 17.25 -5.00
CA ALA A 60 2.61 18.16 -4.36
C ALA A 60 1.92 19.30 -3.56
N ASP A 61 0.80 19.81 -4.05
CA ASP A 61 0.05 20.93 -3.45
C ASP A 61 -0.92 20.51 -2.33
N ARG A 62 -0.84 19.25 -1.86
CA ARG A 62 -1.74 18.73 -0.82
C ARG A 62 -1.54 19.43 0.54
N PRO A 63 -2.57 19.42 1.40
CA PRO A 63 -2.47 20.00 2.75
C PRO A 63 -1.63 19.09 3.68
N LEU A 64 -0.30 19.27 3.73
CA LEU A 64 0.68 18.43 4.40
C LEU A 64 0.43 18.10 5.89
N LYS A 65 -0.59 18.67 6.52
CA LYS A 65 -0.91 18.42 7.94
C LYS A 65 -2.18 17.60 8.13
N SER A 66 -2.84 17.20 7.03
CA SER A 66 -4.08 16.43 7.07
C SER A 66 -3.82 14.97 7.37
N TYR A 67 -4.72 14.37 8.13
CA TYR A 67 -4.76 12.93 8.38
C TYR A 67 -6.22 12.50 8.59
N LEU A 68 -6.50 11.23 8.33
CA LEU A 68 -7.79 10.64 8.64
C LEU A 68 -7.79 10.16 10.11
N PRO A 69 -8.77 10.54 10.94
CA PRO A 69 -8.95 9.94 12.25
C PRO A 69 -9.12 8.42 12.14
N PHE A 70 -8.53 7.66 13.05
CA PHE A 70 -8.55 6.19 12.98
C PHE A 70 -9.98 5.63 12.97
N GLU A 71 -10.90 6.23 13.69
CA GLU A 71 -12.33 5.85 13.65
C GLU A 71 -12.95 5.99 12.26
N LYS A 72 -12.53 7.02 11.48
CA LYS A 72 -12.95 7.17 10.08
C LYS A 72 -12.34 6.10 9.18
N ILE A 73 -11.08 5.75 9.40
CA ILE A 73 -10.43 4.64 8.69
C ILE A 73 -11.20 3.34 8.95
N LYS A 74 -11.52 3.04 10.21
CA LYS A 74 -12.32 1.86 10.56
C LYS A 74 -13.69 1.83 9.90
N GLN A 75 -14.36 2.97 9.86
CA GLN A 75 -15.65 3.10 9.18
C GLN A 75 -15.51 2.79 7.68
N VAL A 76 -14.56 3.45 7.00
CA VAL A 76 -14.31 3.25 5.55
C VAL A 76 -14.01 1.79 5.25
N LEU A 77 -13.14 1.15 6.03
CA LEU A 77 -12.80 -0.26 5.83
C LEU A 77 -14.02 -1.17 5.98
N ARG A 78 -14.87 -0.96 6.99
CA ARG A 78 -16.12 -1.73 7.15
C ARG A 78 -17.08 -1.52 5.99
N ASP A 79 -17.28 -0.27 5.57
CA ASP A 79 -18.22 0.08 4.52
C ASP A 79 -17.80 -0.57 3.19
N PHE A 80 -16.54 -0.45 2.82
CA PHE A 80 -16.02 -1.08 1.60
C PHE A 80 -16.00 -2.61 1.69
N LYS A 81 -15.78 -3.18 2.87
CA LYS A 81 -15.89 -4.63 3.06
C LYS A 81 -17.32 -5.11 2.80
N THR A 82 -18.31 -4.36 3.29
CA THR A 82 -19.73 -4.64 3.03
C THR A 82 -20.07 -4.55 1.54
N LEU A 83 -19.41 -3.65 0.80
CA LEU A 83 -19.55 -3.54 -0.65
C LEU A 83 -18.84 -4.67 -1.41
N GLY A 84 -18.03 -5.49 -0.74
CA GLY A 84 -17.36 -6.66 -1.31
C GLY A 84 -15.88 -6.48 -1.61
N ALA A 85 -15.25 -5.39 -1.15
CA ALA A 85 -13.82 -5.18 -1.32
C ALA A 85 -13.01 -6.31 -0.66
N LYS A 86 -12.00 -6.80 -1.38
CA LYS A 86 -11.17 -7.95 -0.98
C LYS A 86 -9.80 -7.51 -0.47
N SER A 87 -9.27 -6.41 -0.98
CA SER A 87 -7.95 -5.90 -0.62
C SER A 87 -7.94 -4.42 -0.35
N VAL A 88 -6.97 -4.00 0.47
CA VAL A 88 -6.65 -2.60 0.72
C VAL A 88 -5.18 -2.34 0.40
N GLU A 89 -4.92 -1.31 -0.40
CA GLU A 89 -3.60 -0.78 -0.65
C GLU A 89 -3.43 0.49 0.18
N ILE A 90 -2.61 0.41 1.22
CA ILE A 90 -2.30 1.55 2.07
C ILE A 90 -1.16 2.31 1.41
N THR A 91 -1.50 3.46 0.87
CA THR A 91 -0.57 4.30 0.12
C THR A 91 -0.85 5.74 0.48
N GLY A 92 -0.49 6.70 -0.33
CA GLY A 92 -0.90 7.98 0.12
C GLY A 92 -0.89 9.10 -0.85
N GLY A 93 -1.49 10.20 -0.39
CA GLY A 93 -1.05 11.54 -0.65
C GLY A 93 0.29 11.78 0.04
N GLY A 94 0.49 11.27 1.27
CA GLY A 94 1.74 11.32 2.03
C GLY A 94 2.44 9.96 2.19
N GLU A 95 3.27 9.84 3.22
CA GLU A 95 3.97 8.61 3.59
C GLU A 95 3.15 7.85 4.65
N PRO A 96 2.57 6.69 4.31
CA PRO A 96 1.65 6.00 5.22
C PRO A 96 2.32 5.49 6.51
N LEU A 97 3.60 5.16 6.50
CA LEU A 97 4.28 4.67 7.71
C LEU A 97 4.47 5.76 8.78
N ILE A 98 4.35 7.05 8.43
CA ILE A 98 4.40 8.11 9.43
C ILE A 98 3.02 8.50 9.95
N TYR A 99 1.95 7.83 9.48
CA TYR A 99 0.61 8.05 10.01
C TYR A 99 0.58 7.89 11.53
N ARG A 100 -0.07 8.81 12.18
CA ARG A 100 -0.36 8.75 13.60
C ARG A 100 -1.61 9.57 13.90
N ASP A 101 -2.62 8.93 14.45
CA ASP A 101 -3.80 9.62 14.97
C ASP A 101 -3.41 10.48 16.18
N LYS A 102 -3.83 11.73 16.20
CA LYS A 102 -3.45 12.68 17.26
C LYS A 102 -4.15 12.39 18.58
N ASP A 103 -5.35 11.85 18.51
CA ASP A 103 -6.21 11.65 19.69
C ASP A 103 -5.98 10.27 20.30
N THR A 104 -6.05 9.22 19.49
CA THR A 104 -5.95 7.82 19.96
C THR A 104 -4.53 7.28 19.97
N LYS A 105 -3.60 7.93 19.25
CA LYS A 105 -2.21 7.48 19.05
C LYS A 105 -2.07 6.25 18.16
N ASP A 106 -3.16 5.81 17.56
CA ASP A 106 -3.12 4.76 16.54
C ASP A 106 -2.17 5.10 15.40
N ASP A 107 -1.50 4.10 14.89
CA ASP A 107 -0.49 4.22 13.83
C ASP A 107 -0.77 3.23 12.69
N ILE A 108 0.20 3.07 11.78
CA ILE A 108 0.10 2.14 10.65
C ILE A 108 -0.21 0.71 11.11
N ASN A 109 0.28 0.29 12.27
CA ASN A 109 0.06 -1.05 12.79
C ASN A 109 -1.41 -1.26 13.17
N SER A 110 -2.04 -0.26 13.79
CA SER A 110 -3.48 -0.30 14.10
C SER A 110 -4.33 -0.46 12.84
N ILE A 111 -3.94 0.22 11.74
CA ILE A 111 -4.62 0.08 10.45
C ILE A 111 -4.45 -1.34 9.90
N VAL A 112 -3.22 -1.87 9.91
CA VAL A 112 -2.92 -3.24 9.43
C VAL A 112 -3.69 -4.28 10.24
N GLU A 113 -3.69 -4.17 11.55
CA GLU A 113 -4.38 -5.10 12.45
C GLU A 113 -5.89 -5.10 12.16
N TYR A 114 -6.49 -3.93 12.11
CA TYR A 114 -7.91 -3.81 11.86
C TYR A 114 -8.33 -4.27 10.45
N ALA A 115 -7.54 -3.93 9.43
CA ALA A 115 -7.79 -4.43 8.07
C ALA A 115 -7.69 -5.95 7.98
N HIS A 116 -6.70 -6.55 8.69
CA HIS A 116 -6.53 -7.99 8.77
C HIS A 116 -7.71 -8.67 9.48
N GLU A 117 -8.20 -8.11 10.59
CA GLU A 117 -9.39 -8.60 11.31
C GLU A 117 -10.63 -8.63 10.40
N LEU A 118 -10.77 -7.67 9.51
CA LEU A 118 -11.82 -7.63 8.51
C LEU A 118 -11.59 -8.59 7.33
N GLY A 119 -10.46 -9.30 7.29
CA GLY A 119 -10.11 -10.25 6.23
C GLY A 119 -9.75 -9.57 4.90
N TYR A 120 -9.06 -8.43 4.94
CA TYR A 120 -8.46 -7.83 3.76
C TYR A 120 -7.11 -8.45 3.43
N ASP A 121 -6.83 -8.60 2.14
CA ASP A 121 -5.45 -8.65 1.65
C ASP A 121 -4.85 -7.24 1.73
N ILE A 122 -3.66 -7.13 2.34
CA ILE A 122 -3.06 -5.82 2.66
C ILE A 122 -1.79 -5.61 1.85
N GLY A 123 -1.76 -4.52 1.10
CA GLY A 123 -0.57 -3.99 0.44
C GLY A 123 -0.17 -2.64 1.02
N ILE A 124 1.13 -2.35 1.07
CA ILE A 124 1.65 -1.05 1.50
C ILE A 124 2.60 -0.51 0.45
N ILE A 125 2.48 0.78 0.12
CA ILE A 125 3.45 1.51 -0.69
C ILE A 125 4.04 2.61 0.18
N THR A 126 5.37 2.63 0.29
CA THR A 126 6.10 3.53 1.19
C THR A 126 7.36 4.07 0.54
N ASN A 127 7.80 5.26 0.95
CA ASN A 127 9.09 5.85 0.58
C ASN A 127 10.11 5.84 1.74
N THR A 128 9.86 5.05 2.78
CA THR A 128 10.73 5.03 3.97
C THR A 128 12.08 4.37 3.69
N LEU A 129 13.12 4.84 4.39
CA LEU A 129 14.40 4.14 4.46
C LEU A 129 14.36 2.92 5.39
N LYS A 130 13.47 2.92 6.38
CA LYS A 130 13.43 1.87 7.40
C LYS A 130 12.02 1.38 7.65
N LEU A 131 11.82 0.06 7.58
CA LEU A 131 10.54 -0.57 7.88
C LEU A 131 10.29 -0.74 9.38
N SER A 132 11.14 -0.21 10.26
CA SER A 132 11.05 -0.32 11.73
C SER A 132 9.76 0.23 12.35
N ARG A 133 8.98 1.00 11.57
CA ARG A 133 7.65 1.46 12.00
C ARG A 133 6.59 0.38 11.92
N ILE A 134 6.83 -0.69 11.17
CA ILE A 134 5.98 -1.87 11.12
C ILE A 134 6.49 -2.84 12.16
N ARG A 135 5.65 -3.20 13.11
CA ARG A 135 5.99 -4.17 14.14
C ARG A 135 6.14 -5.57 13.54
N PRO A 136 7.15 -6.37 13.94
CA PRO A 136 7.38 -7.70 13.37
C PRO A 136 6.16 -8.64 13.44
N GLU A 137 5.33 -8.53 14.49
CA GLU A 137 4.09 -9.30 14.63
C GLU A 137 3.01 -9.00 13.58
N ASN A 138 3.23 -7.95 12.78
CA ASN A 138 2.34 -7.56 11.67
C ASN A 138 2.86 -8.00 10.30
N TYR A 139 4.08 -8.54 10.20
CA TYR A 139 4.65 -8.95 8.91
C TYR A 139 3.81 -10.03 8.20
N ASP A 140 3.26 -10.98 8.97
CA ASP A 140 2.42 -12.04 8.41
C ASP A 140 1.05 -11.56 7.94
N LYS A 141 0.55 -10.46 8.52
CA LYS A 141 -0.73 -9.84 8.15
C LYS A 141 -0.65 -9.06 6.83
N ILE A 142 0.56 -8.66 6.44
CA ILE A 142 0.80 -7.89 5.21
C ILE A 142 1.12 -8.87 4.08
N ASN A 143 0.40 -8.75 2.97
CA ASN A 143 0.59 -9.59 1.80
C ASN A 143 1.79 -9.15 0.97
N TRP A 144 2.00 -7.84 0.85
CA TRP A 144 3.14 -7.27 0.12
C TRP A 144 3.45 -5.84 0.55
N ILE A 145 4.71 -5.45 0.38
CA ILE A 145 5.17 -4.05 0.50
C ILE A 145 5.91 -3.67 -0.77
N ARG A 146 5.70 -2.43 -1.23
CA ARG A 146 6.53 -1.79 -2.26
C ARG A 146 7.24 -0.60 -1.64
N VAL A 147 8.57 -0.63 -1.67
CA VAL A 147 9.40 0.47 -1.20
C VAL A 147 9.84 1.30 -2.41
N SER A 148 9.54 2.60 -2.38
CA SER A 148 10.04 3.54 -3.36
C SER A 148 11.48 3.91 -3.06
N LEU A 149 12.34 3.83 -4.07
CA LEU A 149 13.76 4.16 -3.96
C LEU A 149 14.05 5.65 -4.17
N ILE A 150 13.04 6.53 -4.08
CA ILE A 150 13.20 7.98 -4.26
C ILE A 150 14.23 8.61 -3.32
N LYS A 151 14.51 7.96 -2.21
CA LYS A 151 15.53 8.41 -1.27
C LYS A 151 16.93 8.44 -1.88
N LEU A 152 17.20 7.65 -2.92
CA LEU A 152 18.46 7.72 -3.67
C LEU A 152 18.63 9.08 -4.36
N ASP A 153 17.55 9.68 -4.87
CA ASP A 153 17.57 11.01 -5.48
C ASP A 153 17.74 12.12 -4.42
N GLU A 154 17.44 11.83 -3.17
CA GLU A 154 17.64 12.72 -2.03
C GLU A 154 19.06 12.59 -1.42
N GLY A 155 19.94 11.78 -2.05
CA GLY A 155 21.36 11.61 -1.65
C GLY A 155 21.60 10.53 -0.61
N TYR A 156 20.64 9.63 -0.38
CA TYR A 156 20.85 8.44 0.44
C TYR A 156 21.47 7.31 -0.43
N GLU A 157 22.19 6.41 0.21
CA GLU A 157 22.84 5.27 -0.44
C GLU A 157 21.99 3.99 -0.27
N PRO A 158 22.19 2.95 -1.11
CA PRO A 158 21.47 1.68 -0.95
C PRO A 158 21.62 1.03 0.43
N GLU A 159 22.76 1.25 1.10
CA GLU A 159 23.07 0.74 2.42
C GLU A 159 22.27 1.42 3.55
N ASP A 160 21.68 2.58 3.29
CA ASP A 160 20.84 3.30 4.24
C ASP A 160 19.46 2.65 4.41
N PHE A 161 19.07 1.80 3.45
CA PHE A 161 17.79 1.09 3.51
C PHE A 161 17.89 -0.10 4.48
N ASP A 162 17.04 -0.07 5.48
CA ASP A 162 16.90 -1.15 6.47
C ASP A 162 15.47 -1.71 6.43
N PHE A 163 15.35 -2.90 5.91
CA PHE A 163 14.06 -3.58 5.78
C PHE A 163 13.64 -4.33 7.06
N CYS A 164 14.44 -4.24 8.13
CA CYS A 164 14.13 -4.72 9.47
C CYS A 164 13.67 -6.20 9.52
N GLY A 165 14.23 -7.03 8.64
CA GLY A 165 13.87 -8.45 8.55
C GLY A 165 12.49 -8.74 7.95
N PHE A 166 11.88 -7.76 7.28
CA PHE A 166 10.64 -8.02 6.54
C PHE A 166 10.88 -9.09 5.45
N PRO A 167 9.97 -10.06 5.26
CA PRO A 167 10.15 -11.16 4.31
C PRO A 167 10.39 -10.66 2.87
N PRO A 168 11.55 -10.97 2.27
CA PRO A 168 11.91 -10.44 0.94
C PRO A 168 10.97 -10.93 -0.18
N GLU A 169 10.35 -12.09 -0.02
CA GLU A 169 9.37 -12.62 -0.97
C GLU A 169 8.05 -11.84 -0.99
N LYS A 170 7.82 -10.99 0.02
CA LYS A 170 6.67 -10.08 0.10
C LYS A 170 7.04 -8.65 -0.29
N MET A 171 8.30 -8.39 -0.66
CA MET A 171 8.78 -7.03 -0.91
C MET A 171 9.08 -6.80 -2.39
N GLY A 172 8.68 -5.62 -2.86
CA GLY A 172 9.06 -5.08 -4.16
C GLY A 172 9.71 -3.72 -4.00
N LEU A 173 10.62 -3.39 -4.90
CA LEU A 173 11.24 -2.08 -4.99
C LEU A 173 10.71 -1.36 -6.23
N SER A 174 10.57 -0.04 -6.15
CA SER A 174 10.16 0.78 -7.30
C SER A 174 11.01 2.04 -7.36
N TYR A 175 11.37 2.40 -8.58
CA TYR A 175 12.07 3.65 -8.90
C TYR A 175 11.36 4.31 -10.08
N ILE A 176 11.16 5.62 -10.02
CA ILE A 176 10.54 6.40 -11.09
C ILE A 176 11.65 7.17 -11.80
N ILE A 177 11.83 6.89 -13.08
CA ILE A 177 12.73 7.63 -13.95
C ILE A 177 11.93 8.81 -14.51
N TYR A 178 12.42 10.03 -14.36
CA TYR A 178 11.78 11.24 -14.86
C TYR A 178 12.80 12.12 -15.60
N GLU A 179 12.30 13.08 -16.36
CA GLU A 179 13.15 13.99 -17.12
C GLU A 179 14.03 14.81 -16.17
N GLY A 180 15.35 14.64 -16.27
CA GLY A 180 16.34 15.25 -15.38
C GLY A 180 17.24 14.24 -14.63
N ASP A 181 16.96 12.95 -14.71
CA ASP A 181 17.75 11.84 -14.12
C ASP A 181 18.94 11.41 -15.01
N THR A 182 19.43 12.29 -15.91
CA THR A 182 20.56 11.98 -16.83
C THR A 182 21.80 12.74 -16.48
#